data_002c207ba5f2b3198467950fd8c5ba6a
#
_entry.id   002c207ba5f2b3198467950fd8c5ba6a
#
_cell.length_a   1.000
_cell.length_b   1.000
_cell.length_c   1.000
_cell.angle_alpha   90.00
_cell.angle_beta   90.00
_cell.angle_gamma   90.00
#
_symmetry.space_group_name_H-M   'P 1'
#
loop_
_entity.id
_entity.type
_entity.pdbx_description
1 polymer ?
#
loop_
_entity_poly.entity_id
_entity_poly.type
_entity_poly.pdbx_seq_one_letter_code
_entity_poly.pdbx_strand_id
1 'polypeptide(L)'
;MPQIDIQVSDKRYYLKKLFLKTFCRHIIGTAWDYMKAYRPAEVSLVLADDAFITELNRDYRGKNNPTNVLSFETAMKPVKGQPFVAGDIIVAYETVAKEATEQGKSFEAHLAHLLIHGTLHLLGEDHLTDRQAEKMETKEINIMKQLGYDNPYREKI
;
A
#
# COMPACT_ATOMS: atom_id res chain seq x y z
N MET A 1 9.66 -9.93 9.49
CA MET A 1 8.67 -9.63 8.44
C MET A 1 7.27 -9.87 8.99
N PRO A 2 6.30 -9.01 8.79
CA PRO A 2 4.92 -9.30 9.17
C PRO A 2 4.35 -10.45 8.35
N GLN A 3 3.36 -11.14 8.89
CA GLN A 3 2.59 -12.11 8.13
C GLN A 3 1.59 -11.36 7.25
N ILE A 4 1.65 -11.60 5.95
CA ILE A 4 0.82 -10.89 4.98
C ILE A 4 -0.06 -11.90 4.27
N ASP A 5 -1.37 -11.77 4.47
CA ASP A 5 -2.38 -12.54 3.76
C ASP A 5 -2.79 -11.78 2.50
N ILE A 6 -2.58 -12.40 1.33
CA ILE A 6 -2.80 -11.75 0.05
C ILE A 6 -3.91 -12.45 -0.69
N GLN A 7 -5.01 -11.71 -0.98
CA GLN A 7 -6.08 -12.14 -1.85
C GLN A 7 -5.98 -11.41 -3.18
N VAL A 8 -6.06 -12.16 -4.28
CA VAL A 8 -6.05 -11.60 -5.63
C VAL A 8 -7.42 -11.87 -6.26
N SER A 9 -8.26 -10.84 -6.33
CA SER A 9 -9.63 -10.97 -6.86
C SER A 9 -9.78 -10.56 -8.32
N ASP A 10 -8.72 -10.01 -8.93
CA ASP A 10 -8.73 -9.61 -10.33
C ASP A 10 -7.68 -10.40 -11.12
N LYS A 11 -8.13 -11.06 -12.21
CA LYS A 11 -7.27 -11.91 -13.05
C LYS A 11 -6.11 -11.15 -13.70
N ARG A 12 -6.22 -9.85 -13.91
CA ARG A 12 -5.17 -9.05 -14.55
C ARG A 12 -3.89 -8.99 -13.75
N TYR A 13 -3.97 -9.13 -12.43
CA TYR A 13 -2.79 -9.25 -11.57
C TYR A 13 -2.01 -10.54 -11.85
N TYR A 14 -2.66 -11.56 -12.40
CA TYR A 14 -2.04 -12.87 -12.65
C TYR A 14 -1.17 -12.93 -13.91
N LEU A 15 -1.12 -11.88 -14.72
CA LEU A 15 -0.23 -11.84 -15.88
C LEU A 15 1.25 -11.95 -15.48
N LYS A 16 1.56 -11.70 -14.20
CA LYS A 16 2.92 -11.81 -13.64
C LYS A 16 2.94 -12.69 -12.37
N LYS A 17 2.23 -13.77 -12.41
CA LYS A 17 1.78 -14.62 -11.31
C LYS A 17 2.79 -15.05 -10.26
N LEU A 18 3.95 -15.55 -10.70
CA LEU A 18 4.88 -16.24 -9.81
C LEU A 18 5.54 -15.31 -8.81
N PHE A 19 5.63 -14.04 -9.13
CA PHE A 19 6.39 -13.07 -8.33
C PHE A 19 5.51 -12.05 -7.62
N LEU A 20 4.20 -11.99 -7.95
CA LEU A 20 3.34 -10.93 -7.44
C LEU A 20 3.21 -10.97 -5.91
N LYS A 21 2.90 -12.13 -5.36
CA LYS A 21 2.77 -12.26 -3.89
C LYS A 21 4.10 -12.04 -3.19
N THR A 22 5.17 -12.61 -3.73
CA THR A 22 6.53 -12.41 -3.22
C THR A 22 6.93 -10.94 -3.31
N PHE A 23 6.61 -10.30 -4.44
CA PHE A 23 6.85 -8.88 -4.65
C PHE A 23 6.13 -8.04 -3.59
N CYS A 24 4.82 -8.25 -3.40
CA CYS A 24 4.04 -7.49 -2.43
C CYS A 24 4.55 -7.70 -1.00
N ARG A 25 4.88 -8.93 -0.63
CA ARG A 25 5.46 -9.22 0.69
C ARG A 25 6.79 -8.51 0.90
N HIS A 26 7.62 -8.49 -0.13
CA HIS A 26 8.91 -7.81 -0.06
C HIS A 26 8.73 -6.30 0.14
N ILE A 27 7.83 -5.68 -0.61
CA ILE A 27 7.57 -4.24 -0.51
C ILE A 27 7.04 -3.88 0.89
N ILE A 28 5.98 -4.56 1.33
CA ILE A 28 5.36 -4.29 2.64
C ILE A 28 6.35 -4.60 3.77
N GLY A 29 7.09 -5.70 3.65
CA GLY A 29 8.09 -6.09 4.63
C GLY A 29 9.22 -5.07 4.76
N THR A 30 9.69 -4.51 3.64
CA THR A 30 10.72 -3.49 3.62
C THR A 30 10.24 -2.21 4.33
N ALA A 31 9.01 -1.79 4.05
CA ALA A 31 8.41 -0.62 4.73
C ALA A 31 8.27 -0.89 6.24
N TRP A 32 7.83 -2.09 6.61
CA TRP A 32 7.68 -2.49 7.99
C TRP A 32 9.00 -2.41 8.75
N ASP A 33 10.07 -2.95 8.15
CA ASP A 33 11.40 -2.95 8.74
C ASP A 33 12.00 -1.54 8.82
N TYR A 34 11.79 -0.73 7.78
CA TYR A 34 12.21 0.67 7.77
C TYR A 34 11.61 1.43 8.95
N MET A 35 10.34 1.20 9.24
CA MET A 35 9.63 1.84 10.33
C MET A 35 9.93 1.22 11.70
N LYS A 36 10.69 0.12 11.74
CA LYS A 36 10.96 -0.65 12.97
C LYS A 36 9.68 -0.98 13.73
N ALA A 37 8.65 -1.36 12.97
CA ALA A 37 7.33 -1.58 13.52
C ALA A 37 7.24 -2.87 14.30
N TYR A 38 6.24 -2.93 15.19
CA TYR A 38 6.02 -4.05 16.10
C TYR A 38 5.85 -5.38 15.36
N ARG A 39 6.46 -6.42 15.93
CA ARG A 39 6.30 -7.82 15.50
C ARG A 39 6.06 -8.71 16.72
N PRO A 40 5.30 -9.80 16.59
CA PRO A 40 4.66 -10.36 15.39
C PRO A 40 3.45 -9.53 14.96
N ALA A 41 3.28 -9.38 13.64
CA ALA A 41 2.22 -8.56 13.05
C ALA A 41 1.58 -9.26 11.85
N GLU A 42 0.31 -8.92 11.59
CA GLU A 42 -0.47 -9.45 10.47
C GLU A 42 -1.04 -8.28 9.66
N VAL A 43 -0.96 -8.40 8.32
CA VAL A 43 -1.53 -7.45 7.37
C VAL A 43 -2.33 -8.22 6.33
N SER A 44 -3.52 -7.74 6.01
CA SER A 44 -4.33 -8.27 4.91
C SER A 44 -4.20 -7.36 3.69
N LEU A 45 -3.89 -7.94 2.54
CA LEU A 45 -3.80 -7.22 1.27
C LEU A 45 -4.79 -7.83 0.28
N VAL A 46 -5.64 -7.00 -0.30
CA VAL A 46 -6.56 -7.40 -1.37
C VAL A 46 -6.18 -6.66 -2.65
N LEU A 47 -5.79 -7.42 -3.66
CA LEU A 47 -5.52 -6.91 -5.00
C LEU A 47 -6.82 -7.05 -5.81
N ALA A 48 -7.55 -5.96 -5.90
CA ALA A 48 -8.93 -5.90 -6.38
C ALA A 48 -9.06 -5.09 -7.66
N ASP A 49 -10.29 -4.78 -8.02
CA ASP A 49 -10.63 -3.92 -9.15
C ASP A 49 -11.30 -2.62 -8.68
N ASP A 50 -11.56 -1.71 -9.62
CA ASP A 50 -12.20 -0.43 -9.32
C ASP A 50 -13.62 -0.61 -8.79
N ALA A 51 -14.37 -1.60 -9.27
CA ALA A 51 -15.75 -1.86 -8.82
C ALA A 51 -15.78 -2.19 -7.32
N PHE A 52 -14.90 -3.08 -6.88
CA PHE A 52 -14.80 -3.49 -5.48
C PHE A 52 -14.39 -2.30 -4.58
N ILE A 53 -13.37 -1.56 -4.99
CA ILE A 53 -12.86 -0.45 -4.18
C ILE A 53 -13.85 0.73 -4.14
N THR A 54 -14.65 0.92 -5.21
CA THR A 54 -15.70 1.93 -5.25
C THR A 54 -16.77 1.64 -4.19
N GLU A 55 -17.17 0.37 -4.03
CA GLU A 55 -18.13 -0.02 -2.99
C GLU A 55 -17.59 0.29 -1.59
N LEU A 56 -16.33 -0.04 -1.33
CA LEU A 56 -15.70 0.26 -0.05
C LEU A 56 -15.58 1.77 0.19
N ASN A 57 -15.20 2.53 -0.83
CA ASN A 57 -15.04 3.97 -0.73
C ASN A 57 -16.38 4.66 -0.46
N ARG A 58 -17.47 4.18 -1.10
CA ARG A 58 -18.83 4.66 -0.86
C ARG A 58 -19.28 4.34 0.58
N ASP A 59 -19.10 3.10 1.02
CA ASP A 59 -19.63 2.62 2.30
C ASP A 59 -18.88 3.21 3.49
N TYR A 60 -17.57 3.43 3.38
CA TYR A 60 -16.72 3.87 4.49
C TYR A 60 -16.30 5.34 4.42
N ARG A 61 -16.34 5.98 3.24
CA ARG A 61 -15.91 7.38 3.06
C ARG A 61 -16.98 8.25 2.43
N GLY A 62 -18.13 7.69 2.03
CA GLY A 62 -19.20 8.41 1.36
C GLY A 62 -18.86 8.90 -0.05
N LYS A 63 -17.83 8.36 -0.67
CA LYS A 63 -17.38 8.73 -2.02
C LYS A 63 -17.70 7.62 -3.00
N ASN A 64 -18.59 7.88 -3.96
CA ASN A 64 -19.03 6.90 -4.95
C ASN A 64 -18.14 6.92 -6.20
N ASN A 65 -16.83 6.75 -6.01
CA ASN A 65 -15.85 6.70 -7.10
C ASN A 65 -14.68 5.81 -6.69
N PRO A 66 -13.91 5.27 -7.67
CA PRO A 66 -12.74 4.48 -7.35
C PRO A 66 -11.61 5.36 -6.81
N THR A 67 -10.68 4.72 -6.11
CA THR A 67 -9.40 5.28 -5.72
C THR A 67 -8.33 4.22 -5.96
N ASN A 68 -7.05 4.57 -5.84
CA ASN A 68 -5.96 3.64 -6.11
C ASN A 68 -5.73 2.66 -4.97
N VAL A 69 -5.73 3.15 -3.74
CA VAL A 69 -5.48 2.34 -2.54
C VAL A 69 -6.33 2.84 -1.38
N LEU A 70 -6.84 1.91 -0.58
CA LEU A 70 -7.48 2.18 0.71
C LEU A 70 -6.75 1.41 1.79
N SER A 71 -6.59 2.03 2.94
CA SER A 71 -6.01 1.40 4.13
C SER A 71 -6.96 1.56 5.31
N PHE A 72 -7.20 0.46 6.00
CA PHE A 72 -8.06 0.43 7.18
C PHE A 72 -7.23 -0.09 8.35
N GLU A 73 -6.73 0.84 9.18
CA GLU A 73 -6.00 0.45 10.39
C GLU A 73 -6.98 -0.05 11.45
N THR A 74 -6.51 -0.97 12.29
CA THR A 74 -7.30 -1.41 13.44
C THR A 74 -7.13 -0.40 14.57
N ALA A 75 -8.17 -0.29 15.42
CA ALA A 75 -8.11 0.56 16.61
C ALA A 75 -7.30 -0.07 17.75
N MET A 76 -6.86 -1.30 17.57
CA MET A 76 -6.12 -2.06 18.61
C MET A 76 -4.65 -1.69 18.62
N LYS A 77 -4.10 -1.55 19.83
CA LYS A 77 -2.66 -1.33 20.01
C LYS A 77 -1.93 -2.67 20.17
N PRO A 78 -0.64 -2.75 19.79
CA PRO A 78 0.13 -3.96 20.00
C PRO A 78 0.20 -4.34 21.48
N VAL A 79 0.05 -5.63 21.77
CA VAL A 79 0.21 -6.20 23.11
C VAL A 79 1.40 -7.13 23.09
N LYS A 80 2.35 -6.90 24.00
CA LYS A 80 3.58 -7.68 24.08
C LYS A 80 3.29 -9.18 24.13
N GLY A 81 3.96 -9.94 23.26
CA GLY A 81 3.83 -11.40 23.17
C GLY A 81 2.64 -11.89 22.36
N GLN A 82 1.82 -10.99 21.79
CA GLN A 82 0.69 -11.36 20.95
C GLN A 82 0.83 -10.79 19.54
N PRO A 83 0.31 -11.49 18.49
CA PRO A 83 0.28 -10.93 17.15
C PRO A 83 -0.53 -9.64 17.10
N PHE A 84 0.00 -8.65 16.38
CA PHE A 84 -0.68 -7.38 16.15
C PHE A 84 -1.35 -7.41 14.78
N VAL A 85 -2.68 -7.34 14.74
CA VAL A 85 -3.43 -7.23 13.48
C VAL A 85 -3.44 -5.74 13.10
N ALA A 86 -2.60 -5.37 12.15
CA ALA A 86 -2.41 -3.96 11.76
C ALA A 86 -3.58 -3.42 10.95
N GLY A 87 -4.14 -4.21 10.05
CA GLY A 87 -5.30 -3.81 9.26
C GLY A 87 -5.26 -4.34 7.83
N ASP A 88 -5.98 -3.64 6.96
CA ASP A 88 -6.21 -4.05 5.57
C ASP A 88 -5.72 -2.99 4.60
N ILE A 89 -5.14 -3.45 3.48
CA ILE A 89 -4.78 -2.62 2.33
C ILE A 89 -5.52 -3.18 1.13
N ILE A 90 -6.23 -2.32 0.40
CA ILE A 90 -6.98 -2.70 -0.80
C ILE A 90 -6.48 -1.84 -1.97
N VAL A 91 -6.17 -2.48 -3.10
CA VAL A 91 -5.64 -1.83 -4.30
C VAL A 91 -6.58 -2.06 -5.46
N ALA A 92 -6.79 -1.04 -6.30
CA ALA A 92 -7.65 -1.12 -7.48
C ALA A 92 -6.81 -1.17 -8.76
N TYR A 93 -6.89 -2.28 -9.49
CA TYR A 93 -6.06 -2.55 -10.67
C TYR A 93 -6.14 -1.44 -11.72
N GLU A 94 -7.35 -1.09 -12.18
CA GLU A 94 -7.51 -0.15 -13.30
C GLU A 94 -7.00 1.24 -12.95
N THR A 95 -7.27 1.71 -11.73
CA THR A 95 -6.80 3.02 -11.29
C THR A 95 -5.28 3.04 -11.19
N VAL A 96 -4.66 2.00 -10.65
CA VAL A 96 -3.20 1.91 -10.57
C VAL A 96 -2.58 1.88 -11.98
N ALA A 97 -3.13 1.08 -12.90
CA ALA A 97 -2.63 0.97 -14.27
C ALA A 97 -2.74 2.31 -15.01
N LYS A 98 -3.87 2.99 -14.86
CA LYS A 98 -4.10 4.31 -15.46
C LYS A 98 -3.12 5.34 -14.94
N GLU A 99 -2.98 5.42 -13.63
CA GLU A 99 -2.06 6.38 -13.00
C GLU A 99 -0.60 6.11 -13.38
N ALA A 100 -0.21 4.84 -13.44
CA ALA A 100 1.14 4.47 -13.85
C ALA A 100 1.44 4.98 -15.26
N THR A 101 0.51 4.77 -16.19
CA THR A 101 0.63 5.26 -17.57
C THR A 101 0.72 6.79 -17.60
N GLU A 102 -0.18 7.48 -16.91
CA GLU A 102 -0.23 8.94 -16.86
C GLU A 102 1.04 9.56 -16.27
N GLN A 103 1.63 8.88 -15.27
CA GLN A 103 2.84 9.34 -14.58
C GLN A 103 4.13 8.85 -15.25
N GLY A 104 4.02 8.07 -16.31
CA GLY A 104 5.19 7.51 -17.01
C GLY A 104 5.99 6.53 -16.16
N LYS A 105 5.32 5.77 -15.30
CA LYS A 105 5.92 4.76 -14.43
C LYS A 105 5.50 3.36 -14.88
N SER A 106 6.29 2.35 -14.50
CA SER A 106 5.83 0.97 -14.64
C SER A 106 4.68 0.70 -13.64
N PHE A 107 3.82 -0.27 -13.98
CA PHE A 107 2.78 -0.73 -13.06
C PHE A 107 3.39 -1.17 -11.73
N GLU A 108 4.49 -1.91 -11.78
CA GLU A 108 5.17 -2.42 -10.59
C GLU A 108 5.70 -1.30 -9.70
N ALA A 109 6.34 -0.28 -10.27
CA ALA A 109 6.84 0.85 -9.50
C ALA A 109 5.71 1.61 -8.82
N HIS A 110 4.60 1.83 -9.53
CA HIS A 110 3.46 2.53 -8.95
C HIS A 110 2.76 1.67 -7.87
N LEU A 111 2.61 0.38 -8.11
CA LEU A 111 2.08 -0.54 -7.11
C LEU A 111 2.95 -0.56 -5.85
N ALA A 112 4.29 -0.62 -6.03
CA ALA A 112 5.21 -0.56 -4.89
C ALA A 112 5.00 0.70 -4.05
N HIS A 113 4.91 1.85 -4.70
CA HIS A 113 4.66 3.13 -4.02
C HIS A 113 3.36 3.09 -3.21
N LEU A 114 2.28 2.59 -3.80
CA LEU A 114 0.99 2.54 -3.13
C LEU A 114 0.97 1.55 -1.97
N LEU A 115 1.67 0.43 -2.09
CA LEU A 115 1.80 -0.54 -0.98
C LEU A 115 2.59 0.06 0.19
N ILE A 116 3.63 0.82 -0.09
CA ILE A 116 4.39 1.54 0.92
C ILE A 116 3.49 2.58 1.60
N HIS A 117 2.78 3.38 0.82
CA HIS A 117 1.87 4.40 1.31
C HIS A 117 0.80 3.81 2.24
N GLY A 118 0.17 2.70 1.80
CA GLY A 118 -0.82 1.99 2.60
C GLY A 118 -0.23 1.42 3.89
N THR A 119 0.97 0.87 3.83
CA THR A 119 1.65 0.34 5.00
C THR A 119 1.95 1.44 6.02
N LEU A 120 2.44 2.59 5.58
CA LEU A 120 2.70 3.72 6.46
C LEU A 120 1.42 4.22 7.16
N HIS A 121 0.29 4.23 6.43
CA HIS A 121 -1.00 4.55 7.05
C HIS A 121 -1.38 3.54 8.12
N LEU A 122 -1.20 2.24 7.89
CA LEU A 122 -1.46 1.21 8.90
C LEU A 122 -0.60 1.41 10.15
N LEU A 123 0.57 2.01 9.99
CA LEU A 123 1.51 2.27 11.08
C LEU A 123 1.32 3.65 11.70
N GLY A 124 0.23 4.35 11.37
CA GLY A 124 -0.16 5.61 12.00
C GLY A 124 0.32 6.87 11.32
N GLU A 125 1.01 6.76 10.18
CA GLU A 125 1.39 7.94 9.40
C GLU A 125 0.17 8.52 8.67
N ASP A 126 0.13 9.83 8.53
CA ASP A 126 -0.98 10.52 7.88
C ASP A 126 -0.46 11.72 7.11
N HIS A 127 -1.35 12.36 6.34
CA HIS A 127 -1.03 13.53 5.51
C HIS A 127 -2.12 14.61 5.62
N LEU A 128 -2.69 14.77 6.81
CA LEU A 128 -3.74 15.77 7.07
C LEU A 128 -3.18 17.19 7.12
N THR A 129 -1.92 17.35 7.56
CA THR A 129 -1.23 18.62 7.56
C THR A 129 -0.06 18.58 6.57
N ASP A 130 0.41 19.76 6.12
CA ASP A 130 1.57 19.85 5.23
C ASP A 130 2.81 19.20 5.84
N ARG A 131 3.01 19.39 7.13
CA ARG A 131 4.15 18.80 7.85
C ARG A 131 4.06 17.26 7.89
N GLN A 132 2.87 16.72 8.14
CA GLN A 132 2.64 15.28 8.13
C GLN A 132 2.85 14.71 6.73
N ALA A 133 2.33 15.40 5.70
CA ALA A 133 2.50 14.99 4.31
C ALA A 133 3.97 14.95 3.93
N GLU A 134 4.73 15.99 4.23
CA GLU A 134 6.17 16.06 3.94
C GLU A 134 6.94 14.93 4.64
N LYS A 135 6.65 14.67 5.90
CA LYS A 135 7.26 13.59 6.68
C LYS A 135 6.97 12.21 6.09
N MET A 136 5.71 11.98 5.73
CA MET A 136 5.28 10.71 5.12
C MET A 136 5.92 10.52 3.74
N GLU A 137 5.91 11.56 2.90
CA GLU A 137 6.52 11.51 1.58
C GLU A 137 8.02 11.24 1.65
N THR A 138 8.72 11.83 2.62
CA THR A 138 10.16 11.57 2.83
C THR A 138 10.41 10.10 3.13
N LYS A 139 9.58 9.48 3.95
CA LYS A 139 9.69 8.05 4.25
C LYS A 139 9.42 7.19 3.02
N GLU A 140 8.38 7.53 2.24
CA GLU A 140 8.08 6.82 0.99
C GLU A 140 9.26 6.89 0.02
N ILE A 141 9.85 8.07 -0.16
CA ILE A 141 11.01 8.27 -1.03
C ILE A 141 12.18 7.40 -0.57
N ASN A 142 12.47 7.38 0.72
CA ASN A 142 13.59 6.61 1.26
C ASN A 142 13.37 5.09 1.12
N ILE A 143 12.16 4.61 1.34
CA ILE A 143 11.83 3.20 1.19
C ILE A 143 11.91 2.79 -0.29
N MET A 144 11.36 3.61 -1.19
CA MET A 144 11.46 3.38 -2.63
C MET A 144 12.91 3.31 -3.08
N LYS A 145 13.76 4.18 -2.56
CA LYS A 145 15.20 4.18 -2.86
C LYS A 145 15.86 2.89 -2.42
N GLN A 146 15.55 2.39 -1.23
CA GLN A 146 16.07 1.09 -0.76
C GLN A 146 15.70 -0.06 -1.69
N LEU A 147 14.53 0.03 -2.31
CA LEU A 147 14.02 -0.98 -3.24
C LEU A 147 14.55 -0.81 -4.66
N GLY A 148 15.33 0.25 -4.92
CA GLY A 148 15.89 0.52 -6.25
C GLY A 148 14.98 1.30 -7.18
N TYR A 149 13.96 1.94 -6.65
CA TYR A 149 13.03 2.76 -7.44
C TYR A 149 13.35 4.25 -7.33
N ASP A 150 12.98 4.99 -8.37
CA ASP A 150 13.08 6.46 -8.39
C ASP A 150 12.13 7.09 -7.38
N ASN A 151 12.37 8.36 -7.06
CA ASN A 151 11.48 9.16 -6.24
C ASN A 151 10.08 9.18 -6.89
N PRO A 152 9.03 8.68 -6.20
CA PRO A 152 7.70 8.59 -6.79
C PRO A 152 7.03 9.94 -7.00
N TYR A 153 7.52 10.99 -6.35
CA TYR A 153 6.99 12.35 -6.46
C TYR A 153 7.77 13.21 -7.46
N ARG A 154 8.80 12.66 -8.07
CA ARG A 154 9.60 13.38 -9.05
C ARG A 154 8.84 13.51 -10.36
N GLU A 155 8.66 14.76 -10.81
CA GLU A 155 8.10 15.01 -12.12
C GLU A 155 9.09 14.56 -13.20
N LYS A 156 8.57 13.80 -14.20
CA LYS A 156 9.36 13.49 -15.39
C LYS A 156 9.22 14.64 -16.38
N ILE A 157 10.34 15.25 -16.64
CA ILE A 157 10.44 16.33 -17.63
C ILE A 157 10.51 15.66 -19.02
#